data_b0787926e28328c1accda35dff8bc4bf
#
_entry.id   b0787926e28328c1accda35dff8bc4bf
#
_cell.length_a   1.000
_cell.length_b   1.000
_cell.length_c   1.000
_cell.angle_alpha   90.00
_cell.angle_beta   90.00
_cell.angle_gamma   90.00
#
_symmetry.space_group_name_H-M   'P 1'
#
loop_
_entity.id
_entity.type
_entity.pdbx_description
1 polymer ?
#
loop_
_entity_poly.entity_id
_entity_poly.type
_entity_poly.pdbx_seq_one_letter_code
_entity_poly.pdbx_strand_id
1 'polypeptide(L)'
;LPVQVLKREDIVRTGATSTVDLLQRLTVVQGSTHEASNVGGNTFGFSGVSIHNIGEVHTLVLLNGRRLAQFGGQTLTGSAAAVDLNAIPVAAIERVEILTDGASALYGSDAVAGVVNFITRRSGTEGDITVGLSDPKGGAREQRVSATKGFGSLERDGWSLVLSAAADKRTKLDSTAREFSKTGRIDVE
;
A
#
# COMPACT_ATOMS: atom_id res chain seq x y z
N LEU A 1 -0.05 5.12 -23.85
CA LEU A 1 -0.73 4.64 -22.64
C LEU A 1 -0.53 5.67 -21.54
N PRO A 2 -1.57 6.14 -20.86
CA PRO A 2 -1.43 7.10 -19.77
C PRO A 2 -0.74 6.42 -18.58
N VAL A 3 0.42 6.94 -18.21
CA VAL A 3 1.15 6.50 -17.01
C VAL A 3 1.15 7.65 -16.01
N GLN A 4 0.57 7.43 -14.86
CA GLN A 4 0.67 8.35 -13.73
C GLN A 4 1.92 8.01 -12.93
N VAL A 5 2.74 9.02 -12.63
CA VAL A 5 3.96 8.85 -11.82
C VAL A 5 3.85 9.70 -10.58
N LEU A 6 3.92 9.05 -9.41
CA LEU A 6 4.08 9.73 -8.12
C LEU A 6 5.54 9.69 -7.74
N LYS A 7 6.17 10.84 -7.64
CA LYS A 7 7.55 10.97 -7.19
C LYS A 7 7.65 10.96 -5.65
N ARG A 8 8.86 10.83 -5.15
CA ARG A 8 9.12 10.81 -3.70
C ARG A 8 8.53 12.02 -2.97
N GLU A 9 8.65 13.22 -3.55
CA GLU A 9 8.11 14.44 -2.94
C GLU A 9 6.58 14.39 -2.82
N ASP A 10 5.91 13.83 -3.81
CA ASP A 10 4.45 13.66 -3.81
C ASP A 10 4.04 12.65 -2.74
N ILE A 11 4.77 11.52 -2.65
CA ILE A 11 4.54 10.49 -1.63
C ILE A 11 4.66 11.09 -0.22
N VAL A 12 5.73 11.82 0.05
CA VAL A 12 5.93 12.48 1.35
C VAL A 12 4.82 13.48 1.65
N ARG A 13 4.41 14.27 0.64
CA ARG A 13 3.34 15.27 0.78
C ARG A 13 1.98 14.65 1.12
N THR A 14 1.71 13.42 0.70
CA THR A 14 0.47 12.74 1.08
C THR A 14 0.37 12.46 2.57
N GLY A 15 1.50 12.36 3.28
CA GLY A 15 1.53 11.92 4.67
C GLY A 15 1.10 10.45 4.84
N ALA A 16 1.14 9.67 3.75
CA ALA A 16 0.73 8.27 3.78
C ALA A 16 1.60 7.46 4.74
N THR A 17 0.94 6.67 5.57
CA THR A 17 1.58 5.89 6.61
C THR A 17 1.85 4.45 6.18
N SER A 18 1.17 3.95 5.15
CA SER A 18 1.38 2.64 4.55
C SER A 18 1.31 2.73 3.03
N THR A 19 1.76 1.70 2.36
CA THR A 19 1.66 1.59 0.91
C THR A 19 0.20 1.51 0.46
N VAL A 20 -0.66 0.88 1.26
CA VAL A 20 -2.11 0.88 1.01
C VAL A 20 -2.70 2.27 1.18
N ASP A 21 -2.41 2.97 2.28
CA ASP A 21 -2.85 4.34 2.53
C ASP A 21 -2.40 5.29 1.41
N LEU A 22 -1.17 5.11 0.89
CA LEU A 22 -0.67 5.87 -0.26
C LEU A 22 -1.57 5.67 -1.48
N LEU A 23 -1.87 4.42 -1.82
CA LEU A 23 -2.67 4.11 -3.01
C LEU A 23 -4.13 4.55 -2.87
N GLN A 24 -4.72 4.44 -1.67
CA GLN A 24 -6.10 4.89 -1.40
C GLN A 24 -6.32 6.39 -1.62
N ARG A 25 -5.24 7.19 -1.55
CA ARG A 25 -5.30 8.63 -1.79
C ARG A 25 -5.26 8.99 -3.28
N LEU A 26 -5.09 8.00 -4.15
CA LEU A 26 -5.04 8.21 -5.58
C LEU A 26 -6.43 8.11 -6.21
N THR A 27 -6.74 9.03 -7.10
CA THR A 27 -8.04 9.09 -7.78
C THR A 27 -8.33 7.85 -8.63
N VAL A 28 -7.29 7.18 -9.13
CA VAL A 28 -7.42 5.96 -9.95
C VAL A 28 -7.71 4.71 -9.11
N VAL A 29 -7.48 4.78 -7.80
CA VAL A 29 -7.74 3.70 -6.84
C VAL A 29 -9.00 4.06 -6.06
N GLN A 30 -10.07 4.42 -6.74
CA GLN A 30 -11.36 4.65 -6.11
C GLN A 30 -12.11 3.34 -5.99
N GLY A 31 -12.56 3.01 -4.79
CA GLY A 31 -13.30 1.80 -4.50
C GLY A 31 -12.73 1.07 -3.29
N SER A 32 -13.08 -0.20 -3.15
CA SER A 32 -12.60 -1.00 -2.03
C SER A 32 -11.15 -1.41 -2.24
N THR A 33 -10.27 -0.91 -1.42
CA THR A 33 -9.00 -1.57 -1.15
C THR A 33 -9.20 -2.44 0.08
N HIS A 34 -8.75 -3.69 0.01
CA HIS A 34 -8.72 -4.50 1.20
C HIS A 34 -7.54 -4.06 2.07
N GLU A 35 -7.84 -3.66 3.28
CA GLU A 35 -6.84 -3.31 4.27
C GLU A 35 -6.89 -4.33 5.40
N ALA A 36 -5.72 -4.79 5.84
CA ALA A 36 -5.57 -5.78 6.92
C ALA A 36 -6.31 -5.40 8.22
N SER A 37 -6.58 -4.11 8.40
CA SER A 37 -7.27 -3.55 9.56
C SER A 37 -8.79 -3.45 9.43
N ASN A 38 -9.36 -3.76 8.28
CA ASN A 38 -10.81 -3.65 8.08
C ASN A 38 -11.55 -4.72 8.88
N VAL A 39 -12.43 -4.27 9.78
CA VAL A 39 -13.21 -5.12 10.70
C VAL A 39 -14.20 -6.03 9.95
N GLY A 40 -14.64 -5.66 8.75
CA GLY A 40 -15.50 -6.47 7.91
C GLY A 40 -14.77 -7.26 6.84
N GLY A 41 -13.50 -6.96 6.64
CA GLY A 41 -12.68 -7.61 5.64
C GLY A 41 -12.01 -8.83 6.25
N ASN A 42 -12.53 -9.97 6.03
CA ASN A 42 -11.99 -11.27 6.36
C ASN A 42 -10.66 -11.52 5.63
N THR A 43 -9.74 -10.56 5.73
CA THR A 43 -8.52 -10.49 4.93
C THR A 43 -7.34 -11.18 5.60
N PHE A 44 -7.50 -11.59 6.89
CA PHE A 44 -6.46 -12.26 7.68
C PHE A 44 -5.08 -11.60 7.60
N GLY A 45 -5.05 -10.27 7.58
CA GLY A 45 -3.82 -9.49 7.51
C GLY A 45 -3.37 -9.12 6.09
N PHE A 46 -4.08 -9.54 5.05
CA PHE A 46 -3.81 -9.17 3.67
C PHE A 46 -4.24 -7.73 3.38
N SER A 47 -3.43 -7.01 2.63
CA SER A 47 -3.75 -5.67 2.10
C SER A 47 -3.49 -5.63 0.61
N GLY A 48 -4.53 -5.44 -0.18
CA GLY A 48 -4.47 -5.41 -1.64
C GLY A 48 -4.90 -4.08 -2.25
N VAL A 49 -4.71 -3.92 -3.54
CA VAL A 49 -5.17 -2.77 -4.32
C VAL A 49 -6.04 -3.23 -5.48
N SER A 50 -7.14 -2.54 -5.69
CA SER A 50 -8.01 -2.72 -6.85
C SER A 50 -8.12 -1.41 -7.62
N ILE A 51 -7.57 -1.36 -8.83
CA ILE A 51 -7.81 -0.26 -9.78
C ILE A 51 -9.21 -0.45 -10.36
N HIS A 52 -9.97 0.64 -10.51
CA HIS A 52 -11.35 0.65 -11.00
C HIS A 52 -12.33 -0.23 -10.21
N ASN A 53 -11.97 -0.69 -9.02
CA ASN A 53 -12.80 -1.52 -8.15
C ASN A 53 -13.29 -2.84 -8.78
N ILE A 54 -12.50 -3.43 -9.68
CA ILE A 54 -12.84 -4.71 -10.35
C ILE A 54 -12.12 -5.91 -9.73
N GLY A 55 -11.47 -5.73 -8.60
CA GLY A 55 -10.82 -6.78 -7.81
C GLY A 55 -9.30 -6.74 -7.88
N GLU A 56 -8.66 -7.12 -6.79
CA GLU A 56 -7.21 -7.10 -6.63
C GLU A 56 -6.50 -8.08 -7.58
N VAL A 57 -7.18 -9.17 -7.94
CA VAL A 57 -6.66 -10.20 -8.86
C VAL A 57 -6.46 -9.68 -10.29
N HIS A 58 -7.07 -8.55 -10.62
CA HIS A 58 -6.98 -7.90 -11.93
C HIS A 58 -6.01 -6.72 -11.95
N THR A 59 -5.42 -6.39 -10.81
CA THR A 59 -4.42 -5.32 -10.67
C THR A 59 -3.05 -5.93 -10.48
N LEU A 60 -2.18 -5.80 -11.47
CA LEU A 60 -0.83 -6.32 -11.40
C LEU A 60 0.06 -5.41 -10.57
N VAL A 61 0.67 -5.96 -9.53
CA VAL A 61 1.65 -5.26 -8.70
C VAL A 61 3.06 -5.71 -9.06
N LEU A 62 3.92 -4.75 -9.33
CA LEU A 62 5.34 -4.95 -9.64
C LEU A 62 6.23 -4.24 -8.62
N LEU A 63 7.39 -4.80 -8.37
CA LEU A 63 8.49 -4.17 -7.63
C LEU A 63 9.71 -4.10 -8.55
N ASN A 64 10.14 -2.88 -8.88
CA ASN A 64 11.23 -2.64 -9.82
C ASN A 64 11.02 -3.35 -11.18
N GLY A 65 9.79 -3.38 -11.67
CA GLY A 65 9.40 -4.03 -12.91
C GLY A 65 9.28 -5.55 -12.84
N ARG A 66 9.43 -6.16 -11.67
CA ARG A 66 9.34 -7.61 -11.47
C ARG A 66 8.06 -7.97 -10.73
N ARG A 67 7.42 -9.07 -11.12
CA ARG A 67 6.27 -9.62 -10.41
C ARG A 67 6.66 -10.05 -9.01
N LEU A 68 5.81 -9.76 -8.05
CA LEU A 68 5.91 -10.26 -6.68
C LEU A 68 5.12 -11.56 -6.53
N ALA A 69 5.50 -12.35 -5.53
CA ALA A 69 4.72 -13.51 -5.13
C ALA A 69 3.35 -13.06 -4.59
N GLN A 70 2.33 -13.81 -4.96
CA GLN A 70 0.98 -13.60 -4.44
C GLN A 70 0.89 -14.04 -2.98
N PHE A 71 -0.07 -13.45 -2.26
CA PHE A 71 -0.39 -13.86 -0.89
C PHE A 71 -0.86 -15.32 -0.87
N GLY A 72 -0.21 -16.14 -0.07
CA GLY A 72 -0.49 -17.58 0.01
C GLY A 72 -1.65 -17.98 0.92
N GLY A 73 -2.34 -17.01 1.53
CA GLY A 73 -3.46 -17.24 2.42
C GLY A 73 -4.81 -17.24 1.71
N GLN A 74 -5.83 -17.65 2.45
CA GLN A 74 -7.23 -17.52 2.01
C GLN A 74 -7.89 -16.38 2.77
N THR A 75 -8.79 -15.68 2.10
CA THR A 75 -9.76 -14.79 2.73
C THR A 75 -11.09 -15.53 2.89
N LEU A 76 -12.05 -14.99 3.64
CA LEU A 76 -13.37 -15.62 3.74
C LEU A 76 -14.14 -15.65 2.40
N THR A 77 -13.72 -14.85 1.44
CA THR A 77 -14.30 -14.82 0.09
C THR A 77 -13.55 -15.70 -0.91
N GLY A 78 -12.52 -16.40 -0.47
CA GLY A 78 -11.69 -17.27 -1.31
C GLY A 78 -10.20 -16.90 -1.28
N SER A 79 -9.42 -17.46 -2.20
CA SER A 79 -8.00 -17.14 -2.29
C SER A 79 -7.80 -15.73 -2.84
N ALA A 80 -7.07 -14.91 -2.09
CA ALA A 80 -6.59 -13.63 -2.59
C ALA A 80 -5.37 -13.87 -3.49
N ALA A 81 -5.61 -14.14 -4.77
CA ALA A 81 -4.55 -14.27 -5.77
C ALA A 81 -3.96 -12.89 -6.13
N ALA A 82 -3.51 -12.15 -5.12
CA ALA A 82 -2.98 -10.80 -5.26
C ALA A 82 -1.76 -10.59 -4.35
N VAL A 83 -1.00 -9.54 -4.63
CA VAL A 83 0.20 -9.19 -3.84
C VAL A 83 -0.20 -8.49 -2.55
N ASP A 84 0.36 -8.93 -1.43
CA ASP A 84 0.21 -8.24 -0.15
C ASP A 84 1.09 -6.99 -0.10
N LEU A 85 0.46 -5.82 -0.10
CA LEU A 85 1.13 -4.53 -0.08
C LEU A 85 1.84 -4.22 1.25
N ASN A 86 1.51 -4.96 2.32
CA ASN A 86 2.23 -4.81 3.60
C ASN A 86 3.70 -5.21 3.49
N ALA A 87 4.05 -6.04 2.49
CA ALA A 87 5.43 -6.41 2.21
C ALA A 87 6.30 -5.28 1.63
N ILE A 88 5.68 -4.16 1.21
CA ILE A 88 6.36 -3.03 0.58
C ILE A 88 6.33 -1.82 1.52
N PRO A 89 7.39 -1.51 2.25
CA PRO A 89 7.43 -0.33 3.11
C PRO A 89 7.41 0.96 2.29
N VAL A 90 6.49 1.88 2.62
CA VAL A 90 6.38 3.18 1.92
C VAL A 90 7.68 3.99 1.97
N ALA A 91 8.46 3.84 3.03
CA ALA A 91 9.76 4.49 3.20
C ALA A 91 10.82 4.04 2.17
N ALA A 92 10.70 2.82 1.65
CA ALA A 92 11.61 2.27 0.65
C ALA A 92 11.26 2.70 -0.78
N ILE A 93 10.09 3.32 -0.99
CA ILE A 93 9.59 3.68 -2.32
C ILE A 93 10.20 5.01 -2.77
N GLU A 94 10.82 5.02 -3.94
CA GLU A 94 11.29 6.23 -4.64
C GLU A 94 10.17 6.87 -5.45
N ARG A 95 9.43 6.05 -6.21
CA ARG A 95 8.27 6.49 -6.98
C ARG A 95 7.31 5.34 -7.24
N VAL A 96 6.08 5.67 -7.54
CA VAL A 96 5.05 4.74 -7.98
C VAL A 96 4.63 5.10 -9.40
N GLU A 97 4.63 4.11 -10.27
CA GLU A 97 4.20 4.23 -11.66
C GLU A 97 2.90 3.45 -11.82
N ILE A 98 1.83 4.10 -12.27
CA ILE A 98 0.52 3.49 -12.42
C ILE A 98 0.09 3.58 -13.87
N LEU A 99 -0.18 2.42 -14.46
CA LEU A 99 -0.73 2.27 -15.79
C LEU A 99 -2.17 1.78 -15.66
N THR A 100 -3.12 2.64 -16.02
CA THR A 100 -4.55 2.39 -15.78
C THR A 100 -5.26 1.64 -16.91
N ASP A 101 -4.71 1.68 -18.12
CA ASP A 101 -5.38 1.14 -19.31
C ASP A 101 -4.41 0.41 -20.24
N GLY A 102 -4.93 -0.61 -20.96
CA GLY A 102 -4.18 -1.32 -22.00
C GLY A 102 -3.00 -2.16 -21.52
N ALA A 103 -2.88 -2.36 -20.23
CA ALA A 103 -1.76 -3.10 -19.64
C ALA A 103 -1.82 -4.60 -19.93
N SER A 104 -3.00 -5.15 -20.12
CA SER A 104 -3.19 -6.58 -20.38
C SER A 104 -2.52 -7.06 -21.68
N ALA A 105 -2.39 -6.20 -22.68
CA ALA A 105 -1.69 -6.51 -23.93
C ALA A 105 -0.18 -6.79 -23.72
N LEU A 106 0.42 -6.21 -22.68
CA LEU A 106 1.85 -6.34 -22.35
C LEU A 106 2.09 -7.33 -21.21
N TYR A 107 1.20 -7.35 -20.22
CA TYR A 107 1.40 -8.05 -18.95
C TYR A 107 0.48 -9.26 -18.75
N GLY A 108 -0.52 -9.46 -19.63
CA GLY A 108 -1.46 -10.57 -19.54
C GLY A 108 -2.70 -10.28 -18.71
N SER A 109 -3.46 -11.33 -18.40
CA SER A 109 -4.77 -11.26 -17.74
C SER A 109 -4.77 -10.64 -16.34
N ASP A 110 -3.64 -10.69 -15.64
CA ASP A 110 -3.53 -10.14 -14.28
C ASP A 110 -3.51 -8.61 -14.27
N ALA A 111 -3.35 -7.98 -15.43
CA ALA A 111 -3.25 -6.54 -15.59
C ALA A 111 -4.46 -5.93 -16.33
N VAL A 112 -5.63 -6.57 -16.23
CA VAL A 112 -6.86 -6.08 -16.89
C VAL A 112 -7.29 -4.73 -16.31
N ALA A 113 -7.21 -4.57 -14.99
CA ALA A 113 -7.49 -3.30 -14.30
C ALA A 113 -6.38 -2.28 -14.48
N GLY A 114 -5.14 -2.75 -14.58
CA GLY A 114 -3.95 -1.92 -14.67
C GLY A 114 -2.74 -2.52 -13.97
N VAL A 115 -1.68 -1.71 -13.92
CA VAL A 115 -0.40 -2.08 -13.28
C VAL A 115 -0.01 -1.00 -12.28
N VAL A 116 0.43 -1.42 -11.10
CA VAL A 116 1.11 -0.57 -10.11
C VAL A 116 2.54 -1.04 -9.96
N ASN A 117 3.49 -0.24 -10.40
CA ASN A 117 4.92 -0.56 -10.31
C ASN A 117 5.59 0.32 -9.24
N PHE A 118 6.03 -0.31 -8.17
CA PHE A 118 6.79 0.36 -7.12
C PHE A 118 8.28 0.33 -7.47
N ILE A 119 8.87 1.50 -7.58
CA ILE A 119 10.32 1.64 -7.78
C ILE A 119 10.95 1.99 -6.45
N THR A 120 11.86 1.14 -5.99
CA THR A 120 12.57 1.36 -4.72
C THR A 120 13.74 2.31 -4.90
N ARG A 121 14.11 2.96 -3.81
CA ARG A 121 15.32 3.78 -3.73
C ARG A 121 16.55 2.92 -4.06
N ARG A 122 17.37 3.38 -4.98
CA ARG A 122 18.54 2.60 -5.48
C ARG A 122 19.87 3.14 -5.01
N SER A 123 19.93 4.41 -4.70
CA SER A 123 21.16 5.08 -4.29
C SER A 123 20.84 6.31 -3.47
N GLY A 124 21.80 6.76 -2.71
CA GLY A 124 21.77 7.97 -1.92
C GLY A 124 22.43 7.72 -0.58
N THR A 125 23.27 8.63 -0.17
CA THR A 125 23.87 8.64 1.18
C THR A 125 22.95 9.30 2.20
N GLU A 126 21.84 9.87 1.74
CA GLU A 126 20.84 10.51 2.59
C GLU A 126 20.07 9.48 3.41
N GLY A 127 19.71 9.88 4.61
CA GLY A 127 18.83 9.12 5.48
C GLY A 127 17.63 9.96 5.87
N ASP A 128 16.50 9.31 6.08
CA ASP A 128 15.29 9.93 6.60
C ASP A 128 14.72 9.11 7.77
N ILE A 129 14.15 9.81 8.71
CA ILE A 129 13.38 9.21 9.79
C ILE A 129 12.00 9.88 9.76
N THR A 130 10.96 9.05 9.71
CA THR A 130 9.59 9.53 9.75
C THR A 130 8.90 9.00 10.99
N VAL A 131 8.25 9.89 11.72
CA VAL A 131 7.39 9.53 12.85
C VAL A 131 5.97 9.97 12.53
N GLY A 132 5.04 9.03 12.56
CA GLY A 132 3.62 9.26 12.35
C GLY A 132 2.84 8.97 13.62
N LEU A 133 1.97 9.90 14.01
CA LEU A 133 1.03 9.74 15.12
C LEU A 133 -0.36 10.08 14.62
N SER A 134 -1.31 9.19 14.85
CA SER A 134 -2.73 9.41 14.56
C SER A 134 -3.54 9.02 15.78
N ASP A 135 -4.40 9.91 16.22
CA ASP A 135 -5.29 9.70 17.37
C ASP A 135 -6.72 10.10 17.01
N PRO A 136 -7.41 9.29 16.21
CA PRO A 136 -8.79 9.58 15.83
C PRO A 136 -9.73 9.46 17.03
N LYS A 137 -10.76 10.32 17.06
CA LYS A 137 -11.80 10.25 18.08
C LYS A 137 -12.46 8.87 18.09
N GLY A 138 -12.51 8.24 19.26
CA GLY A 138 -13.14 6.93 19.45
C GLY A 138 -12.20 5.74 19.44
N GLY A 139 -10.89 5.95 19.38
CA GLY A 139 -9.88 4.89 19.44
C GLY A 139 -9.16 4.65 18.11
N ALA A 140 -8.49 3.53 17.98
CA ALA A 140 -7.61 3.20 16.86
C ALA A 140 -6.40 4.13 16.74
N ARG A 141 -5.77 4.46 17.89
CA ARG A 141 -4.51 5.21 17.88
C ARG A 141 -3.44 4.46 17.10
N GLU A 142 -2.80 5.14 16.20
CA GLU A 142 -1.70 4.61 15.41
C GLU A 142 -0.40 5.34 15.76
N GLN A 143 0.65 4.56 15.89
CA GLN A 143 2.00 5.04 16.07
C GLN A 143 2.87 4.33 15.04
N ARG A 144 3.64 5.11 14.30
CA ARG A 144 4.55 4.57 13.28
C ARG A 144 5.90 5.26 13.38
N VAL A 145 6.93 4.46 13.22
CA VAL A 145 8.29 4.94 13.04
C VAL A 145 8.88 4.23 11.84
N SER A 146 9.47 4.97 10.94
CA SER A 146 10.26 4.39 9.85
C SER A 146 11.57 5.13 9.70
N ALA A 147 12.61 4.40 9.33
CA ALA A 147 13.93 4.93 9.05
C ALA A 147 14.46 4.31 7.77
N THR A 148 15.11 5.13 6.96
CA THR A 148 15.81 4.71 5.75
C THR A 148 17.18 5.32 5.74
N LYS A 149 18.21 4.54 5.37
CA LYS A 149 19.57 5.01 5.19
C LYS A 149 20.22 4.37 3.98
N GLY A 150 20.78 5.19 3.13
CA GLY A 150 21.57 4.76 2.00
C GLY A 150 23.07 4.81 2.29
N PHE A 151 23.81 3.91 1.65
CA PHE A 151 25.27 3.79 1.73
C PHE A 151 25.83 3.54 0.33
N GLY A 152 26.96 4.15 0.02
CA GLY A 152 27.63 4.02 -1.26
C GLY A 152 26.91 4.70 -2.42
N SER A 153 27.57 4.74 -3.56
CA SER A 153 27.05 5.24 -4.84
C SER A 153 27.42 4.26 -5.94
N LEU A 154 26.44 3.79 -6.68
CA LEU A 154 26.68 2.82 -7.75
C LEU A 154 27.64 3.36 -8.81
N GLU A 155 27.54 4.67 -9.11
CA GLU A 155 28.39 5.35 -10.11
C GLU A 155 29.84 5.54 -9.64
N ARG A 156 30.02 5.91 -8.36
CA ARG A 156 31.34 6.22 -7.82
C ARG A 156 32.04 5.01 -7.22
N ASP A 157 31.29 4.19 -6.48
CA ASP A 157 31.83 3.14 -5.63
C ASP A 157 31.58 1.72 -6.23
N GLY A 158 30.80 1.63 -7.31
CA GLY A 158 30.42 0.37 -7.96
C GLY A 158 29.39 -0.46 -7.17
N TRP A 159 28.95 0.05 -6.01
CA TRP A 159 27.92 -0.57 -5.17
C TRP A 159 27.07 0.48 -4.48
N SER A 160 25.85 0.09 -4.14
CA SER A 160 24.98 0.87 -3.27
C SER A 160 24.13 -0.06 -2.41
N LEU A 161 23.84 0.37 -1.18
CA LEU A 161 22.99 -0.32 -0.24
C LEU A 161 21.98 0.66 0.35
N VAL A 162 20.70 0.31 0.32
CA VAL A 162 19.66 1.06 1.02
C VAL A 162 19.02 0.15 2.05
N LEU A 163 19.04 0.58 3.30
CA LEU A 163 18.38 -0.09 4.40
C LEU A 163 17.15 0.70 4.79
N SER A 164 16.00 0.02 4.87
CA SER A 164 14.76 0.60 5.35
C SER A 164 14.16 -0.29 6.41
N ALA A 165 13.71 0.31 7.50
CA ALA A 165 12.98 -0.36 8.56
C ALA A 165 11.74 0.46 8.92
N ALA A 166 10.63 -0.22 9.19
CA ALA A 166 9.42 0.40 9.66
C ALA A 166 8.81 -0.44 10.78
N ALA A 167 8.25 0.23 11.76
CA ALA A 167 7.46 -0.39 12.82
C ALA A 167 6.19 0.43 13.00
N ASP A 168 5.06 -0.26 13.06
CA ASP A 168 3.77 0.35 13.33
C ASP A 168 3.07 -0.36 14.49
N LYS A 169 2.34 0.41 15.25
CA LYS A 169 1.50 -0.08 16.33
C LYS A 169 0.14 0.59 16.24
N ARG A 170 -0.90 -0.23 16.14
CA ARG A 170 -2.28 0.22 16.15
C ARG A 170 -3.00 -0.35 17.37
N THR A 171 -3.74 0.49 18.08
CA THR A 171 -4.61 0.04 19.15
C THR A 171 -5.93 -0.46 18.59
N LYS A 172 -6.53 -1.43 19.28
CA LYS A 172 -7.83 -1.98 18.93
C LYS A 172 -8.90 -0.87 18.93
N LEU A 173 -9.78 -0.90 17.95
CA LEU A 173 -11.02 -0.15 17.92
C LEU A 173 -12.18 -1.09 18.20
N ASP A 174 -12.87 -0.90 19.29
CA ASP A 174 -14.07 -1.68 19.57
C ASP A 174 -15.25 -1.16 18.72
N SER A 175 -16.06 -2.06 18.22
CA SER A 175 -17.24 -1.70 17.39
C SER A 175 -18.22 -0.79 18.11
N THR A 176 -18.25 -0.84 19.44
CA THR A 176 -19.09 0.00 20.31
C THR A 176 -18.50 1.38 20.62
N ALA A 177 -17.26 1.65 20.19
CA ALA A 177 -16.57 2.91 20.50
C ALA A 177 -17.11 4.13 19.76
N ARG A 178 -17.89 3.94 18.70
CA ARG A 178 -18.50 5.01 17.91
C ARG A 178 -20.02 4.97 18.04
N GLU A 179 -20.64 6.16 18.08
CA GLU A 179 -22.07 6.33 18.30
C GLU A 179 -22.91 5.51 17.30
N PHE A 180 -22.60 5.62 16.01
CA PHE A 180 -23.31 4.92 14.94
C PHE A 180 -23.21 3.38 14.98
N SER A 181 -22.23 2.84 15.70
CA SER A 181 -21.99 1.39 15.77
C SER A 181 -22.32 0.80 17.14
N LYS A 182 -22.76 1.62 18.13
CA LYS A 182 -23.04 1.16 19.49
C LYS A 182 -24.14 0.10 19.57
N THR A 183 -25.17 0.24 18.76
CA THR A 183 -26.35 -0.62 18.85
C THR A 183 -26.29 -1.85 17.94
N GLY A 184 -25.42 -1.84 16.93
CA GLY A 184 -25.40 -2.86 15.88
C GLY A 184 -26.71 -2.96 15.09
N ARG A 185 -27.61 -2.01 15.26
CA ARG A 185 -28.90 -1.94 14.55
C ARG A 185 -28.78 -0.95 13.41
N ILE A 186 -29.24 -1.34 12.25
CA ILE A 186 -29.49 -0.46 11.12
C ILE A 186 -30.99 -0.19 11.15
N ASP A 187 -31.39 1.01 11.54
CA ASP A 187 -32.76 1.46 11.38
C ASP A 187 -32.92 1.78 9.88
N VAL A 188 -33.65 0.93 9.18
CA VAL A 188 -34.01 1.14 7.76
C VAL A 188 -35.35 1.87 7.77
N GLU A 189 -35.36 3.17 7.46
CA GLU A 189 -36.55 3.94 7.14
C GLU A 189 -37.07 3.60 5.74
#